data_65417fb28bd8c987697f3304b643ef9d
#
_entry.id   65417fb28bd8c987697f3304b643ef9d
#
_cell.length_a   1.000
_cell.length_b   1.000
_cell.length_c   1.000
_cell.angle_alpha   90.00
_cell.angle_beta   90.00
_cell.angle_gamma   90.00
#
_symmetry.space_group_name_H-M   'P 1'
#
loop_
_entity.id
_entity.type
_entity.pdbx_description
1 polymer ?
#
loop_
_entity_poly.entity_id
_entity_poly.type
_entity_poly.pdbx_seq_one_letter_code
_entity_poly.pdbx_strand_id
1 'polypeptide(L)'
;MKPESKFWKQVKENLPDIHWTRFENWAAQGVPDCYGIKDGISIWVELKVITSNKINLSPFQKSWNFNHSLQGGRNFIMATTFPQSLLYIFSGSVALSIGSIAHCPSPNWQVSMSPGAGDASSWKQVEEVLLHCPLPRPSPNKTVT
;
A
#
# COMPACT_ATOMS: atom_id res chain seq x y z
N MET A 1 -20.19 1.75 7.26
CA MET A 1 -19.15 1.83 6.21
C MET A 1 -18.14 0.73 6.43
N LYS A 2 -17.82 -0.01 5.41
CA LYS A 2 -16.80 -1.08 5.49
C LYS A 2 -15.43 -0.47 5.84
N PRO A 3 -14.59 -1.16 6.63
CA PRO A 3 -13.28 -0.63 7.02
C PRO A 3 -12.39 -0.21 5.86
N GLU A 4 -12.36 -0.97 4.76
CA GLU A 4 -11.58 -0.61 3.58
C GLU A 4 -12.10 0.67 2.90
N SER A 5 -13.41 0.87 2.86
CA SER A 5 -14.01 2.10 2.34
C SER A 5 -13.68 3.30 3.22
N LYS A 6 -13.64 3.08 4.53
CA LYS A 6 -13.22 4.10 5.49
C LYS A 6 -11.75 4.48 5.29
N PHE A 7 -10.88 3.50 5.06
CA PHE A 7 -9.47 3.73 4.79
C PHE A 7 -9.29 4.51 3.48
N TRP A 8 -9.98 4.10 2.43
CA TRP A 8 -9.95 4.82 1.15
C TRP A 8 -10.36 6.29 1.30
N LYS A 9 -11.44 6.54 2.05
CA LYS A 9 -11.89 7.90 2.32
C LYS A 9 -10.80 8.74 3.00
N GLN A 10 -10.11 8.16 4.00
CA GLN A 10 -9.00 8.84 4.69
C GLN A 10 -7.84 9.16 3.74
N VAL A 11 -7.45 8.20 2.91
CA VAL A 11 -6.37 8.39 1.94
C VAL A 11 -6.71 9.54 0.99
N LYS A 12 -7.89 9.51 0.41
CA LYS A 12 -8.34 10.52 -0.54
C LYS A 12 -8.44 11.92 0.08
N GLU A 13 -8.97 12.01 1.29
CA GLU A 13 -9.14 13.29 1.97
C GLU A 13 -7.83 13.89 2.48
N ASN A 14 -6.88 13.05 2.87
CA ASN A 14 -5.62 13.50 3.46
C ASN A 14 -4.47 13.62 2.44
N LEU A 15 -4.66 13.11 1.23
CA LEU A 15 -3.71 13.24 0.12
C LEU A 15 -4.42 13.88 -1.09
N PRO A 16 -4.97 15.10 -0.92
CA PRO A 16 -5.81 15.71 -1.96
C PRO A 16 -5.04 16.18 -3.18
N ASP A 17 -3.72 16.35 -3.08
CA ASP A 17 -2.90 16.81 -4.20
C ASP A 17 -2.57 15.68 -5.18
N ILE A 18 -2.79 14.44 -4.81
CA ILE A 18 -2.66 13.29 -5.70
C ILE A 18 -3.99 13.10 -6.42
N HIS A 19 -3.95 13.02 -7.74
CA HIS A 19 -5.13 12.69 -8.53
C HIS A 19 -5.38 11.19 -8.47
N TRP A 20 -6.39 10.79 -7.70
CA TRP A 20 -6.72 9.41 -7.44
C TRP A 20 -7.79 8.86 -8.36
N THR A 21 -7.62 7.61 -8.76
CA THR A 21 -8.66 6.81 -9.42
C THR A 21 -8.78 5.49 -8.68
N ARG A 22 -10.00 5.15 -8.25
CA ARG A 22 -10.25 3.87 -7.61
C ARG A 22 -10.80 2.89 -8.63
N PHE A 23 -10.26 1.67 -8.61
CA PHE A 23 -10.72 0.59 -9.47
C PHE A 23 -11.56 -0.41 -8.67
N GLU A 24 -12.68 -0.83 -9.25
CA GLU A 24 -13.43 -1.97 -8.76
C GLU A 24 -12.89 -3.23 -9.44
N ASN A 25 -12.53 -4.21 -8.64
CA ASN A 25 -11.68 -5.34 -9.03
C ASN A 25 -12.34 -6.45 -9.84
N TRP A 26 -13.42 -6.18 -10.55
CA TRP A 26 -14.05 -7.22 -11.34
C TRP A 26 -13.45 -7.39 -12.73
N ALA A 27 -12.69 -6.43 -13.23
CA ALA A 27 -12.21 -6.41 -14.61
C ALA A 27 -10.82 -7.04 -14.80
N ALA A 28 -9.95 -7.01 -13.76
CA ALA A 28 -8.62 -7.63 -13.83
C ALA A 28 -8.20 -8.06 -12.43
N GLN A 29 -7.91 -9.34 -12.26
CA GLN A 29 -7.53 -9.89 -10.97
C GLN A 29 -6.13 -9.42 -10.55
N GLY A 30 -6.00 -9.00 -9.30
CA GLY A 30 -4.74 -8.63 -8.70
C GLY A 30 -4.30 -7.19 -8.90
N VAL A 31 -4.97 -6.43 -9.77
CA VAL A 31 -4.68 -5.00 -9.93
C VAL A 31 -5.01 -4.27 -8.64
N PRO A 32 -4.11 -3.38 -8.15
CA PRO A 32 -4.38 -2.61 -6.94
C PRO A 32 -5.64 -1.75 -7.02
N ASP A 33 -6.23 -1.46 -5.86
CA ASP A 33 -7.49 -0.71 -5.75
C ASP A 33 -7.40 0.72 -6.26
N CYS A 34 -6.24 1.33 -6.10
CA CYS A 34 -6.07 2.76 -6.32
C CYS A 34 -4.91 3.07 -7.24
N TYR A 35 -5.13 3.99 -8.13
CA TYR A 35 -4.10 4.61 -8.96
C TYR A 35 -4.04 6.09 -8.64
N GLY A 36 -2.85 6.63 -8.47
CA GLY A 36 -2.65 8.04 -8.23
C GLY A 36 -1.57 8.63 -9.12
N ILE A 37 -1.69 9.90 -9.43
CA ILE A 37 -0.65 10.62 -10.16
C ILE A 37 -0.52 12.04 -9.63
N LYS A 38 0.73 12.49 -9.48
CA LYS A 38 1.06 13.88 -9.15
C LYS A 38 2.40 14.22 -9.78
N ASP A 39 2.45 15.37 -10.44
CA ASP A 39 3.68 15.89 -11.07
C ASP A 39 4.37 14.87 -11.99
N GLY A 40 3.58 14.10 -12.73
CA GLY A 40 4.06 13.08 -13.64
C GLY A 40 4.49 11.77 -12.98
N ILE A 41 4.45 11.69 -11.65
CA ILE A 41 4.78 10.47 -10.90
C ILE A 41 3.51 9.69 -10.67
N SER A 42 3.44 8.46 -11.21
CA SER A 42 2.30 7.58 -11.06
C SER A 42 2.59 6.48 -10.04
N ILE A 43 1.57 6.16 -9.25
CA ILE A 43 1.65 5.17 -8.18
C ILE A 43 0.42 4.26 -8.21
N TRP A 44 0.63 3.02 -7.78
CA TRP A 44 -0.44 2.06 -7.54
C TRP A 44 -0.44 1.70 -6.06
N VAL A 45 -1.61 1.66 -5.45
CA VAL A 45 -1.73 1.38 -4.02
C VAL A 45 -2.85 0.37 -3.76
N GLU A 46 -2.50 -0.72 -3.12
CA GLU A 46 -3.45 -1.68 -2.57
C GLU A 46 -3.73 -1.32 -1.12
N LEU A 47 -4.98 -1.07 -0.78
CA LEU A 47 -5.39 -0.73 0.58
C LEU A 47 -5.88 -1.98 1.31
N LYS A 48 -5.32 -2.23 2.48
CA LYS A 48 -5.71 -3.35 3.33
C LYS A 48 -5.97 -2.91 4.76
N VAL A 49 -6.99 -3.50 5.35
CA VAL A 49 -7.25 -3.40 6.79
C VAL A 49 -6.78 -4.70 7.42
N ILE A 50 -5.94 -4.58 8.44
CA ILE A 50 -5.42 -5.74 9.15
C ILE A 50 -6.52 -6.34 10.01
N THR A 51 -6.82 -7.61 9.80
CA THR A 51 -7.80 -8.37 10.56
C THR A 51 -7.16 -9.63 11.10
N SER A 52 -7.39 -9.92 12.39
CA SER A 52 -6.82 -11.11 13.04
C SER A 52 -5.31 -11.24 12.82
N ASN A 53 -4.59 -10.15 12.91
CA ASN A 53 -3.15 -10.07 12.68
C ASN A 53 -2.70 -10.56 11.30
N LYS A 54 -3.56 -10.41 10.29
CA LYS A 54 -3.26 -10.79 8.92
C LYS A 54 -3.52 -9.66 7.94
N ILE A 55 -2.67 -9.59 6.93
CA ILE A 55 -2.88 -8.79 5.73
C ILE A 55 -3.27 -9.77 4.63
N ASN A 56 -4.53 -9.71 4.20
CA ASN A 56 -5.08 -10.69 3.26
C ASN A 56 -4.85 -10.24 1.82
N LEU A 57 -3.74 -10.69 1.23
CA LEU A 57 -3.49 -10.55 -0.20
C LEU A 57 -3.81 -11.85 -0.91
N SER A 58 -4.59 -11.77 -1.97
CA SER A 58 -4.81 -12.93 -2.84
C SER A 58 -3.52 -13.28 -3.59
N PRO A 59 -3.36 -14.52 -4.08
CA PRO A 59 -2.23 -14.87 -4.92
C PRO A 59 -2.07 -13.97 -6.15
N PHE A 60 -3.18 -13.51 -6.73
CA PHE A 60 -3.16 -12.58 -7.87
C PHE A 60 -2.64 -11.20 -7.48
N GLN A 61 -3.03 -10.69 -6.32
CA GLN A 61 -2.54 -9.42 -5.80
C GLN A 61 -1.05 -9.48 -5.50
N LYS A 62 -0.58 -10.57 -4.91
CA LYS A 62 0.84 -10.79 -4.66
C LYS A 62 1.65 -10.80 -5.95
N SER A 63 1.21 -11.58 -6.92
CA SER A 63 1.89 -11.71 -8.22
C SER A 63 1.91 -10.42 -8.99
N TRP A 64 0.78 -9.73 -9.07
CA TRP A 64 0.71 -8.46 -9.80
C TRP A 64 1.67 -7.44 -9.21
N ASN A 65 1.64 -7.27 -7.90
CA ASN A 65 2.50 -6.30 -7.22
C ASN A 65 3.97 -6.63 -7.37
N PHE A 66 4.34 -7.89 -7.22
CA PHE A 66 5.73 -8.30 -7.38
C PHE A 66 6.22 -8.08 -8.81
N ASN A 67 5.46 -8.53 -9.80
CA ASN A 67 5.84 -8.41 -11.20
C ASN A 67 5.91 -6.96 -11.66
N HIS A 68 4.98 -6.11 -11.21
CA HIS A 68 5.00 -4.68 -11.53
C HIS A 68 6.23 -4.01 -10.94
N SER A 69 6.59 -4.39 -9.73
CA SER A 69 7.79 -3.91 -9.04
C SER A 69 9.08 -4.31 -9.78
N LEU A 70 9.13 -5.52 -10.35
CA LEU A 70 10.25 -5.96 -11.19
C LEU A 70 10.47 -5.07 -12.42
N GLN A 71 9.41 -4.48 -12.93
CA GLN A 71 9.47 -3.56 -14.08
C GLN A 71 9.79 -2.11 -13.67
N GLY A 72 10.08 -1.88 -12.39
CA GLY A 72 10.43 -0.55 -11.90
C GLY A 72 9.25 0.33 -11.52
N GLY A 73 8.06 -0.22 -11.42
CA GLY A 73 6.86 0.53 -11.04
C GLY A 73 6.88 0.96 -9.58
N ARG A 74 6.21 2.07 -9.28
CA ARG A 74 5.95 2.52 -7.92
C ARG A 74 4.60 1.98 -7.49
N ASN A 75 4.63 0.84 -6.82
CA ASN A 75 3.41 0.19 -6.33
C ASN A 75 3.61 -0.27 -4.89
N PHE A 76 2.58 -0.06 -4.08
CA PHE A 76 2.64 -0.21 -2.64
C PHE A 76 1.45 -0.99 -2.11
N ILE A 77 1.64 -1.65 -0.98
CA ILE A 77 0.57 -2.17 -0.15
C ILE A 77 0.56 -1.33 1.12
N MET A 78 -0.56 -0.65 1.39
CA MET A 78 -0.75 0.10 2.62
C MET A 78 -1.74 -0.64 3.51
N ALA A 79 -1.35 -0.88 4.74
CA ALA A 79 -2.14 -1.64 5.70
C ALA A 79 -2.25 -0.91 7.03
N THR A 80 -3.43 -0.92 7.60
CA THR A 80 -3.72 -0.29 8.87
C THR A 80 -4.74 -1.08 9.68
N THR A 81 -4.85 -0.77 10.97
CA THR A 81 -5.92 -1.25 11.86
C THR A 81 -6.89 -0.12 12.17
N PHE A 82 -8.09 -0.47 12.63
CA PHE A 82 -8.99 0.49 13.26
C PHE A 82 -9.30 0.04 14.69
N PRO A 83 -9.13 0.95 15.70
CA PRO A 83 -8.69 2.33 15.58
C PRO A 83 -7.28 2.44 14.99
N GLN A 84 -7.08 3.47 14.19
CA GLN A 84 -5.84 3.64 13.44
C GLN A 84 -4.75 4.20 14.35
N SER A 85 -3.67 3.45 14.53
CA SER A 85 -2.51 3.90 15.31
C SER A 85 -1.23 3.85 14.49
N LEU A 86 -1.11 2.89 13.59
CA LEU A 86 0.03 2.72 12.71
C LEU A 86 -0.46 2.48 11.29
N LEU A 87 0.29 3.02 10.36
CA LEU A 87 0.14 2.74 8.94
C LEU A 87 1.42 2.05 8.47
N TYR A 88 1.27 0.85 7.96
CA TYR A 88 2.38 0.10 7.37
C TYR A 88 2.35 0.29 5.86
N ILE A 89 3.51 0.59 5.28
CA ILE A 89 3.66 0.72 3.84
C ILE A 89 4.70 -0.28 3.38
N PHE A 90 4.31 -1.17 2.50
CA PHE A 90 5.18 -2.16 1.88
C PHE A 90 5.40 -1.81 0.43
N SER A 91 6.63 -1.92 -0.04
CA SER A 91 6.89 -1.92 -1.48
C SER A 91 6.30 -3.19 -2.11
N GLY A 92 5.82 -3.10 -3.34
CA GLY A 92 5.37 -4.27 -4.09
C GLY A 92 6.44 -5.36 -4.21
N SER A 93 7.72 -4.99 -4.08
CA SER A 93 8.84 -5.94 -4.13
C SER A 93 8.79 -7.03 -3.05
N VAL A 94 8.09 -6.80 -1.95
CA VAL A 94 7.95 -7.79 -0.87
C VAL A 94 6.57 -8.43 -0.82
N ALA A 95 5.75 -8.21 -1.82
CA ALA A 95 4.35 -8.64 -1.82
C ALA A 95 4.18 -10.16 -1.64
N LEU A 96 5.09 -10.96 -2.18
CA LEU A 96 5.02 -12.42 -2.09
C LEU A 96 5.13 -12.93 -0.65
N SER A 97 5.73 -12.15 0.24
CA SER A 97 5.98 -12.53 1.63
C SER A 97 4.96 -11.95 2.61
N ILE A 98 4.01 -11.17 2.14
CA ILE A 98 3.01 -10.54 3.00
C ILE A 98 1.92 -11.55 3.39
N GLY A 99 1.62 -11.62 4.67
CA GLY A 99 0.60 -12.54 5.18
C GLY A 99 0.32 -12.27 6.65
N SER A 100 0.56 -13.26 7.52
CA SER A 100 0.43 -13.08 8.96
C SER A 100 1.42 -12.03 9.47
N ILE A 101 0.99 -11.15 10.35
CA ILE A 101 1.86 -10.10 10.93
C ILE A 101 3.07 -10.72 11.64
N ALA A 102 2.89 -11.89 12.29
CA ALA A 102 3.98 -12.59 12.95
C ALA A 102 5.08 -13.09 11.99
N HIS A 103 4.75 -13.25 10.72
CA HIS A 103 5.65 -13.79 9.69
C HIS A 103 5.82 -12.84 8.50
N CYS A 104 5.22 -11.67 8.58
CA CYS A 104 5.37 -10.65 7.56
C CYS A 104 6.80 -10.11 7.56
N PRO A 105 7.33 -9.75 6.39
CA PRO A 105 8.55 -8.94 6.39
C PRO A 105 8.29 -7.63 7.14
N SER A 106 9.34 -7.04 7.68
CA SER A 106 9.20 -5.71 8.25
C SER A 106 8.66 -4.76 7.16
N PRO A 107 7.73 -3.87 7.50
CA PRO A 107 7.27 -2.88 6.53
C PRO A 107 8.46 -2.02 6.08
N ASN A 108 8.47 -1.65 4.80
CA ASN A 108 9.49 -0.77 4.28
C ASN A 108 9.41 0.61 4.94
N TRP A 109 8.19 1.03 5.25
CA TRP A 109 7.93 2.28 5.96
C TRP A 109 6.80 2.09 6.97
N GLN A 110 6.91 2.78 8.09
CA GLN A 110 5.91 2.75 9.15
C GLN A 110 5.64 4.17 9.62
N VAL A 111 4.39 4.58 9.59
CA VAL A 111 3.99 5.92 9.99
C VAL A 111 3.04 5.83 11.17
N SER A 112 3.39 6.52 12.26
CA SER A 112 2.51 6.64 13.42
C SER A 112 1.39 7.62 13.11
N MET A 113 0.16 7.18 13.37
CA MET A 113 -1.02 8.00 13.22
C MET A 113 -1.53 8.39 14.60
N SER A 114 -1.65 9.68 14.86
CA SER A 114 -2.21 10.17 16.12
C SER A 114 -3.67 9.77 16.25
N PRO A 115 -4.16 9.50 17.48
CA PRO A 115 -5.57 9.26 17.68
C PRO A 115 -6.41 10.41 17.13
N GLY A 116 -7.36 10.09 16.28
CA GLY A 116 -8.24 11.10 15.70
C GLY A 116 -7.87 11.59 14.33
N ALA A 117 -7.25 10.76 13.51
CA ALA A 117 -7.06 10.98 12.07
C ALA A 117 -5.69 11.41 11.58
N GLY A 118 -4.67 11.10 12.26
CA GLY A 118 -3.34 11.48 11.82
C GLY A 118 -3.24 12.99 11.58
N ASP A 119 -2.30 13.64 12.17
CA ASP A 119 -2.09 15.04 11.88
C ASP A 119 -1.59 15.19 10.43
N ALA A 120 -1.61 16.43 9.92
CA ALA A 120 -1.14 16.74 8.57
C ALA A 120 0.31 16.30 8.34
N SER A 121 1.12 16.25 9.39
CA SER A 121 2.50 15.82 9.35
C SER A 121 2.65 14.33 9.02
N SER A 122 1.83 13.46 9.62
CA SER A 122 1.84 12.02 9.35
C SER A 122 1.46 11.73 7.90
N TRP A 123 0.42 12.36 7.40
CA TRP A 123 -0.01 12.16 6.03
C TRP A 123 0.98 12.75 5.02
N LYS A 124 1.68 13.81 5.37
CA LYS A 124 2.76 14.35 4.55
C LYS A 124 3.92 13.36 4.41
N GLN A 125 4.24 12.62 5.48
CA GLN A 125 5.21 11.53 5.41
C GLN A 125 4.75 10.43 4.47
N VAL A 126 3.47 10.07 4.50
CA VAL A 126 2.90 9.08 3.58
C VAL A 126 3.05 9.54 2.13
N GLU A 127 2.70 10.79 1.83
CA GLU A 127 2.84 11.35 0.49
C GLU A 127 4.29 11.28 0.01
N GLU A 128 5.24 11.65 0.86
CA GLU A 128 6.66 11.62 0.55
C GLU A 128 7.13 10.20 0.20
N VAL A 129 6.70 9.20 0.97
CA VAL A 129 7.03 7.81 0.69
C VAL A 129 6.48 7.39 -0.67
N LEU A 130 5.21 7.65 -0.94
CA LEU A 130 4.55 7.21 -2.16
C LEU A 130 5.16 7.83 -3.42
N LEU A 131 5.55 9.09 -3.34
CA LEU A 131 6.00 9.84 -4.52
C LEU A 131 7.51 9.92 -4.68
N HIS A 132 8.27 9.95 -3.60
CA HIS A 132 9.67 10.38 -3.67
C HIS A 132 10.68 9.44 -3.04
N CYS A 133 10.32 8.61 -2.07
CA CYS A 133 11.30 7.73 -1.45
C CYS A 133 11.87 6.72 -2.45
N PRO A 134 13.18 6.43 -2.37
CA PRO A 134 13.78 5.37 -3.16
C PRO A 134 13.11 4.03 -2.88
N LEU A 135 12.85 3.26 -3.95
CA LEU A 135 12.24 1.95 -3.82
C LEU A 135 13.30 0.89 -3.60
N PRO A 136 13.06 -0.06 -2.68
CA PRO A 136 13.91 -1.24 -2.60
C PRO A 136 13.72 -2.06 -3.87
N ARG A 137 14.82 -2.47 -4.50
CA ARG A 137 14.76 -3.31 -5.70
C ARG A 137 14.48 -4.74 -5.29
N PRO A 138 13.56 -5.43 -5.97
CA PRO A 138 13.42 -6.87 -5.78
C PRO A 138 14.74 -7.54 -6.19
N SER A 139 15.18 -8.52 -5.38
CA SER A 139 16.37 -9.28 -5.72
C SER A 139 16.07 -10.23 -6.88
N PRO A 140 16.75 -10.11 -8.03
CA PRO A 140 16.50 -10.98 -9.17
C PRO A 140 16.91 -12.44 -8.91
N ASN A 141 17.66 -12.71 -7.86
CA ASN A 141 18.15 -14.03 -7.51
C ASN A 141 17.28 -14.77 -6.48
N LYS A 142 16.24 -14.13 -5.96
CA LYS A 142 15.24 -14.85 -5.19
C LYS A 142 14.23 -15.43 -6.15
N THR A 143 14.63 -16.55 -6.74
CA THR A 143 13.67 -17.41 -7.43
C THR A 143 12.55 -17.74 -6.47
N VAL A 144 11.36 -17.37 -6.87
CA VAL A 144 10.15 -17.82 -6.23
C VAL A 144 9.98 -19.28 -6.62
N THR A 145 10.47 -20.12 -5.79
CA THR A 145 10.11 -21.55 -5.85
C THR A 145 8.89 -21.77 -5.01
#